data_378686da22d5755aed1e8d6441c91818
#
_entry.id   378686da22d5755aed1e8d6441c91818
#
_cell.length_a   1.000
_cell.length_b   1.000
_cell.length_c   1.000
_cell.angle_alpha   90.00
_cell.angle_beta   90.00
_cell.angle_gamma   90.00
#
_symmetry.space_group_name_H-M   'P 1'
#
loop_
_entity.id
_entity.type
_entity.pdbx_description
1 polymer ?
#
loop_
_entity_poly.entity_id
_entity_poly.type
_entity_poly.pdbx_seq_one_letter_code
_entity_poly.pdbx_strand_id
1 'polypeptide(L)'
;MAAADSNQIKPQLKIVSYNMHGYNQGLNTVSELIKTDAPDIFLLQEHWLTPANLRKFDDDFCNYFTFGCSAMSKAVESNILSGRPYGGVMILIHCDK
;
A
#
# COMPACT_ATOMS: atom_id res chain seq x y z
N MET A 1 -11.52 35.70 1.10
CA MET A 1 -10.95 35.23 0.84
C MET A 1 -10.79 35.01 0.58
N ALA A 2 -10.88 35.07 0.66
CA ALA A 2 -10.33 34.62 0.25
C ALA A 2 -10.00 34.22 0.08
N ALA A 3 -10.10 34.19 0.05
CA ALA A 3 -9.46 33.69 -0.27
C ALA A 3 -9.09 33.22 -0.28
N ALA A 4 -9.29 33.34 -0.19
CA ALA A 4 -8.74 32.88 -0.29
C ALA A 4 -8.63 32.41 -0.24
N ASP A 5 -9.01 32.49 -0.31
CA ASP A 5 -8.74 31.95 -0.31
C ASP A 5 -8.46 31.44 -0.40
N SER A 6 -8.84 31.78 -0.66
CA SER A 6 -8.34 31.25 -0.85
C SER A 6 -7.89 30.80 -1.06
N ASN A 7 -8.01 31.44 -1.64
CA ASN A 7 -7.29 30.97 -1.76
C ASN A 7 -7.06 30.26 -1.28
N GLN A 8 -7.53 30.58 -1.41
CA GLN A 8 -7.25 29.55 -0.75
C GLN A 8 -6.53 28.41 -1.36
N ILE A 9 -5.57 27.95 -0.83
CA ILE A 9 -4.82 26.84 -1.35
C ILE A 9 -5.60 25.60 -1.03
N LYS A 10 -6.01 24.87 -2.05
CA LYS A 10 -6.63 23.57 -1.83
C LYS A 10 -5.55 22.57 -1.45
N PRO A 11 -5.79 21.77 -0.41
CA PRO A 11 -4.87 20.66 -0.13
C PRO A 11 -4.78 19.76 -1.35
N GLN A 12 -3.60 19.33 -1.69
CA GLN A 12 -3.37 18.41 -2.79
C GLN A 12 -3.11 17.02 -2.23
N LEU A 13 -3.78 16.04 -2.80
CA LEU A 13 -3.50 14.66 -2.45
C LEU A 13 -2.23 14.22 -3.17
N LYS A 14 -1.34 13.63 -2.41
CA LYS A 14 -0.14 13.05 -2.99
C LYS A 14 -0.36 11.54 -3.10
N ILE A 15 -0.39 11.05 -4.30
CA ILE A 15 -0.63 9.63 -4.59
C ILE A 15 0.62 9.05 -5.23
N VAL A 16 1.12 7.96 -4.67
CA VAL A 16 2.30 7.28 -5.20
C VAL A 16 1.89 5.84 -5.56
N SER A 17 2.30 5.40 -6.72
CA SER A 17 2.11 4.02 -7.16
C SER A 17 3.46 3.35 -7.27
N TYR A 18 3.58 2.13 -6.74
CA TYR A 18 4.86 1.45 -6.72
C TYR A 18 4.67 -0.06 -6.81
N ASN A 19 5.41 -0.69 -7.71
CA ASN A 19 5.44 -2.15 -7.81
C ASN A 19 6.49 -2.66 -6.83
N MET A 20 6.06 -3.40 -5.81
CA MET A 20 6.97 -3.84 -4.74
C MET A 20 7.92 -4.94 -5.17
N HIS A 21 7.53 -5.71 -6.19
CA HIS A 21 8.33 -6.83 -6.62
C HIS A 21 8.66 -7.76 -5.44
N GLY A 22 7.62 -8.07 -4.67
CA GLY A 22 7.72 -8.82 -3.43
C GLY A 22 7.73 -7.91 -2.21
N TYR A 23 7.05 -8.33 -1.14
CA TYR A 23 6.93 -7.51 0.06
C TYR A 23 8.30 -7.18 0.65
N ASN A 24 9.12 -8.21 0.83
CA ASN A 24 10.43 -8.01 1.46
C ASN A 24 11.35 -7.12 0.63
N GLN A 25 11.32 -7.30 -0.69
CA GLN A 25 12.15 -6.52 -1.59
C GLN A 25 11.72 -5.07 -1.65
N GLY A 26 10.40 -4.83 -1.62
CA GLY A 26 9.87 -3.48 -1.77
C GLY A 26 9.75 -2.70 -0.48
N LEU A 27 9.82 -3.37 0.68
CA LEU A 27 9.55 -2.75 1.96
C LEU A 27 10.44 -1.54 2.24
N ASN A 28 11.73 -1.66 1.97
CA ASN A 28 12.67 -0.56 2.23
C ASN A 28 12.36 0.65 1.36
N THR A 29 12.05 0.43 0.09
CA THR A 29 11.72 1.54 -0.81
C THR A 29 10.44 2.24 -0.39
N VAL A 30 9.41 1.47 -0.02
CA VAL A 30 8.15 2.06 0.45
C VAL A 30 8.40 2.87 1.72
N SER A 31 9.18 2.33 2.66
CA SER A 31 9.50 3.03 3.90
C SER A 31 10.25 4.33 3.64
N GLU A 32 11.19 4.33 2.68
CA GLU A 32 11.91 5.54 2.30
C GLU A 32 10.98 6.57 1.67
N LEU A 33 10.09 6.13 0.80
CA LEU A 33 9.13 7.04 0.16
C LEU A 33 8.20 7.67 1.18
N ILE A 34 7.84 6.94 2.22
CA ILE A 34 7.03 7.50 3.30
C ILE A 34 7.79 8.60 4.02
N LYS A 35 9.08 8.39 4.29
CA LYS A 35 9.89 9.37 4.99
C LYS A 35 10.14 10.62 4.16
N THR A 36 10.37 10.45 2.85
CA THR A 36 10.76 11.58 2.00
C THR A 36 9.57 12.30 1.40
N ASP A 37 8.52 11.57 1.00
CA ASP A 37 7.39 12.12 0.27
C ASP A 37 6.12 12.20 1.10
N ALA A 38 6.01 11.40 2.16
CA ALA A 38 4.83 11.33 3.02
C ALA A 38 3.53 11.28 2.19
N PRO A 39 3.37 10.28 1.32
CA PRO A 39 2.18 10.25 0.46
C PRO A 39 0.91 10.06 1.27
N ASP A 40 -0.17 10.65 0.76
CA ASP A 40 -1.49 10.47 1.36
C ASP A 40 -2.07 9.11 1.00
N ILE A 41 -1.81 8.66 -0.21
CA ILE A 41 -2.30 7.38 -0.71
C ILE A 41 -1.16 6.66 -1.42
N PHE A 42 -0.97 5.42 -1.05
CA PHE A 42 0.00 4.54 -1.70
C PHE A 42 -0.74 3.43 -2.42
N LEU A 43 -0.46 3.26 -3.70
CA LEU A 43 -1.00 2.16 -4.49
C LEU A 43 0.14 1.18 -4.74
N LEU A 44 0.08 0.03 -4.08
CA LEU A 44 1.17 -0.95 -4.14
C LEU A 44 0.72 -2.19 -4.92
N GLN A 45 1.57 -2.68 -5.78
CA GLN A 45 1.34 -3.86 -6.58
C GLN A 45 2.42 -4.90 -6.33
N GLU A 46 2.10 -6.15 -6.60
CA GLU A 46 3.07 -7.24 -6.54
C GLU A 46 3.69 -7.41 -5.16
N HIS A 47 2.86 -7.41 -4.12
CA HIS A 47 3.39 -7.63 -2.77
C HIS A 47 3.70 -9.10 -2.47
N TRP A 48 3.13 -10.03 -3.25
CA TRP A 48 3.38 -11.46 -3.18
C TRP A 48 3.00 -12.10 -1.83
N LEU A 49 2.11 -11.47 -1.09
CA LEU A 49 1.69 -12.02 0.21
C LEU A 49 0.49 -12.93 0.04
N THR A 50 0.48 -14.03 0.79
CA THR A 50 -0.70 -14.88 0.91
C THR A 50 -1.74 -14.19 1.79
N PRO A 51 -3.01 -14.64 1.76
CA PRO A 51 -4.03 -13.99 2.59
C PRO A 51 -3.66 -13.92 4.06
N ALA A 52 -3.04 -14.97 4.60
CA ALA A 52 -2.67 -15.00 6.01
C ALA A 52 -1.62 -13.96 6.38
N ASN A 53 -0.84 -13.49 5.41
CA ASN A 53 0.26 -12.56 5.65
C ASN A 53 -0.06 -11.12 5.29
N LEU A 54 -1.27 -10.83 4.83
CA LEU A 54 -1.65 -9.45 4.48
C LEU A 54 -1.53 -8.51 5.67
N ARG A 55 -1.67 -9.02 6.87
CA ARG A 55 -1.56 -8.22 8.09
C ARG A 55 -0.20 -7.58 8.28
N LYS A 56 0.82 -8.03 7.56
CA LYS A 56 2.14 -7.39 7.62
C LYS A 56 2.08 -5.91 7.28
N PHE A 57 1.16 -5.53 6.39
CA PHE A 57 0.97 -4.13 6.07
C PHE A 57 0.48 -3.33 7.28
N ASP A 58 -0.43 -3.88 8.07
CA ASP A 58 -0.90 -3.21 9.28
C ASP A 58 0.22 -3.07 10.30
N ASP A 59 1.04 -4.09 10.43
CA ASP A 59 2.12 -4.10 11.40
C ASP A 59 3.22 -3.10 11.04
N ASP A 60 3.56 -3.02 9.75
CA ASP A 60 4.69 -2.20 9.29
C ASP A 60 4.31 -0.77 8.95
N PHE A 61 3.03 -0.50 8.68
CA PHE A 61 2.56 0.82 8.26
C PHE A 61 1.38 1.27 9.12
N CYS A 62 1.62 1.36 10.43
CA CYS A 62 0.55 1.58 11.40
C CYS A 62 -0.11 2.97 11.27
N ASN A 63 0.51 3.91 10.56
CA ASN A 63 -0.08 5.22 10.32
C ASN A 63 -0.97 5.26 9.08
N TYR A 64 -1.19 4.12 8.47
CA TYR A 64 -2.01 4.00 7.26
C TYR A 64 -3.14 3.01 7.47
N PHE A 65 -4.30 3.32 6.90
CA PHE A 65 -5.34 2.31 6.70
C PHE A 65 -4.96 1.47 5.50
N THR A 66 -5.22 0.17 5.56
CA THR A 66 -4.82 -0.76 4.52
C THR A 66 -6.03 -1.43 3.89
N PHE A 67 -6.06 -1.46 2.56
CA PHE A 67 -7.12 -2.13 1.81
C PHE A 67 -6.47 -2.88 0.66
N GLY A 68 -6.72 -4.18 0.58
CA GLY A 68 -6.14 -4.92 -0.52
C GLY A 68 -6.40 -6.40 -0.42
N CYS A 69 -5.79 -7.12 -1.33
CA CYS A 69 -6.00 -8.56 -1.40
C CYS A 69 -4.76 -9.26 -1.94
N SER A 70 -4.73 -10.57 -1.70
CA SER A 70 -3.73 -11.46 -2.25
C SER A 70 -4.25 -11.99 -3.58
N ALA A 71 -3.36 -12.09 -4.57
CA ALA A 71 -3.71 -12.74 -5.83
C ALA A 71 -3.86 -14.26 -5.66
N MET A 72 -3.43 -14.77 -4.52
CA MET A 72 -3.39 -16.21 -4.25
C MET A 72 -4.54 -16.69 -3.38
N SER A 73 -5.57 -15.85 -3.14
CA SER A 73 -6.65 -16.22 -2.24
C SER A 73 -7.36 -17.50 -2.67
N LYS A 74 -7.68 -17.62 -3.96
CA LYS A 74 -8.37 -18.82 -4.46
C LYS A 74 -7.48 -20.03 -4.40
N ALA A 75 -6.21 -19.89 -4.74
CA ALA A 75 -5.29 -21.02 -4.72
C ALA A 75 -5.13 -21.56 -3.29
N VAL A 76 -5.06 -20.67 -2.30
CA VAL A 76 -4.96 -21.07 -0.90
C VAL A 76 -6.25 -21.76 -0.46
N GLU A 77 -7.40 -21.21 -0.81
CA GLU A 77 -8.69 -21.81 -0.47
C GLU A 77 -8.85 -23.21 -1.04
N SER A 78 -8.38 -23.40 -2.27
CA SER A 78 -8.48 -24.67 -2.95
C SER A 78 -7.34 -25.63 -2.60
N ASN A 79 -6.44 -25.20 -1.74
CA ASN A 79 -5.29 -26.00 -1.32
C ASN A 79 -4.44 -26.48 -2.49
N ILE A 80 -4.33 -25.64 -3.53
CA ILE A 80 -3.56 -25.97 -4.73
C ILE A 80 -2.38 -25.05 -4.96
N LEU A 81 -2.09 -24.16 -3.98
CA LEU A 81 -0.98 -23.24 -4.10
C LEU A 81 0.34 -24.01 -4.11
N SER A 82 1.12 -23.82 -5.16
CA SER A 82 2.45 -24.38 -5.28
C SER A 82 3.32 -23.38 -6.03
N GLY A 83 4.64 -23.52 -5.85
CA GLY A 83 5.58 -22.63 -6.50
C GLY A 83 5.72 -21.32 -5.77
N ARG A 84 6.15 -20.27 -6.49
CA ARG A 84 6.50 -19.00 -5.88
C ARG A 84 5.27 -18.11 -5.67
N PRO A 85 5.26 -17.31 -4.60
CA PRO A 85 4.21 -16.30 -4.43
C PRO A 85 4.21 -15.30 -5.59
N TYR A 86 3.04 -14.71 -5.84
CA TYR A 86 2.88 -13.80 -6.97
C TYR A 86 1.74 -12.83 -6.72
N GLY A 87 1.79 -11.68 -7.42
CA GLY A 87 0.70 -10.74 -7.51
C GLY A 87 0.33 -10.06 -6.19
N GLY A 88 -0.90 -9.59 -6.15
CA GLY A 88 -1.46 -8.93 -4.98
C GLY A 88 -1.36 -7.42 -5.05
N VAL A 89 -2.40 -6.74 -4.55
CA VAL A 89 -2.45 -5.28 -4.51
C VAL A 89 -2.80 -4.81 -3.12
N MET A 90 -2.31 -3.64 -2.75
CA MET A 90 -2.62 -3.02 -1.46
C MET A 90 -2.70 -1.52 -1.64
N ILE A 91 -3.70 -0.92 -1.01
CA ILE A 91 -3.85 0.53 -0.95
C ILE A 91 -3.61 0.95 0.48
N LEU A 92 -2.72 1.90 0.67
CA LEU A 92 -2.45 2.51 1.97
C LEU A 92 -2.99 3.92 1.95
N ILE A 93 -3.81 4.28 2.93
CA ILE A 93 -4.37 5.62 3.07
C ILE A 93 -3.92 6.17 4.40
N HIS A 94 -3.24 7.33 4.40
CA HIS A 94 -2.74 7.92 5.62
C HIS A 94 -3.89 8.26 6.56
N CYS A 95 -3.75 7.91 7.83
CA CYS A 95 -4.82 8.04 8.81
C CYS A 95 -5.24 9.49 9.05
N ASP A 96 -4.34 10.44 8.82
CA ASP A 96 -4.61 11.87 9.04
C ASP A 96 -5.25 12.55 7.84
N LYS A 97 -5.58 11.81 6.79
CA LYS A 97 -6.11 12.40 5.55
C LYS A 97 -7.55 12.03 5.25
#